data_478ff4a86c68714a40a4badfb4a1a3c6
#
_entry.id   478ff4a86c68714a40a4badfb4a1a3c6
#
_cell.length_a   1.000
_cell.length_b   1.000
_cell.length_c   1.000
_cell.angle_alpha   90.00
_cell.angle_beta   90.00
_cell.angle_gamma   90.00
#
_symmetry.space_group_name_H-M   'P 1'
#
loop_
_entity.id
_entity.type
_entity.pdbx_description
1 polymer ?
#
loop_
_entity_poly.entity_id
_entity_poly.type
_entity_poly.pdbx_seq_one_letter_code
_entity_poly.pdbx_strand_id
1 'polypeptide(L)'
;MARTPTLSYDRGTLIFHPPPRGKVWVEYATWDDRVEKFRIPAIYYRPLVEALQTEKINFNDEAKGFSPLELIPSLEMEPYPHQSEALLAWKLAGRQGVVVLPTAAGKTYLAQLAMQSTPRSTLIVVPTLDLMHQWYAHLEAAFPDVEVGLLGGGSRDRTPILVATYDSAAIHAEALGNLYALLICDECHHLPTDFYRVIAEYAIAPYRLGLTATPDRSDNRHHDLNTLLGKVVYHKTPEELAGTALAQHQIVQIKVKLSQQERDRYNQLIQERNKFLRQSNISLGSIQGWQTFVQASCRSPAGRRAMLAHREAREIALGTDGKLRILTDILTQHYPERTIIFTADNATVYRISQELLIPAITHQTPVKERHEILTRFREGEYKCLVVSHVLNEGVDVPDARVAIILSGTGSSREYIQRLGRVLRKGTDQNKRAVLYEVVTEDTSEERTSERRRGDKENKAPKRPEKEEKYQQLEIIQPTPLYGSSTKRTKKAAEPSTKWKKDSATPEGN
;
A
#
# COMPACT_ATOMS: atom_id res chain seq x y z
N MET A 1 26.72 -44.84 -28.41
CA MET A 1 26.54 -44.36 -27.03
C MET A 1 25.23 -43.62 -26.98
N ALA A 2 24.36 -43.90 -26.03
CA ALA A 2 23.11 -43.11 -25.86
C ALA A 2 23.48 -41.66 -25.45
N ARG A 3 22.92 -40.69 -26.14
CA ARG A 3 23.15 -39.28 -25.81
C ARG A 3 22.55 -38.98 -24.43
N THR A 4 23.32 -38.30 -23.55
CA THR A 4 22.83 -37.84 -22.25
C THR A 4 21.68 -36.84 -22.47
N PRO A 5 20.55 -37.03 -21.78
CA PRO A 5 19.46 -36.08 -21.81
C PRO A 5 19.91 -34.66 -21.40
N THR A 6 19.55 -33.66 -22.17
CA THR A 6 19.87 -32.26 -21.85
C THR A 6 18.57 -31.49 -21.62
N LEU A 7 18.50 -30.83 -20.46
CA LEU A 7 17.40 -29.91 -20.10
C LEU A 7 17.79 -28.51 -20.49
N SER A 8 17.01 -27.89 -21.34
CA SER A 8 17.20 -26.50 -21.78
C SER A 8 15.99 -25.63 -21.48
N TYR A 9 16.21 -24.31 -21.34
CA TYR A 9 15.14 -23.33 -21.16
C TYR A 9 14.77 -22.71 -22.50
N ASP A 10 13.46 -22.61 -22.77
CA ASP A 10 12.93 -21.97 -23.96
C ASP A 10 11.68 -21.17 -23.62
N ARG A 11 11.81 -19.84 -23.47
CA ARG A 11 10.72 -18.84 -23.33
C ARG A 11 9.62 -19.24 -22.35
N GLY A 12 10.00 -19.47 -21.10
CA GLY A 12 9.05 -19.84 -20.04
C GLY A 12 8.73 -21.34 -19.94
N THR A 13 9.38 -22.17 -20.74
CA THR A 13 9.27 -23.62 -20.68
C THR A 13 10.63 -24.31 -20.67
N LEU A 14 10.64 -25.55 -20.21
CA LEU A 14 11.80 -26.43 -20.23
C LEU A 14 11.58 -27.50 -21.29
N ILE A 15 12.66 -27.90 -21.97
CA ILE A 15 12.66 -28.90 -23.01
C ILE A 15 13.77 -29.91 -22.74
N PHE A 16 13.44 -31.22 -22.82
CA PHE A 16 14.45 -32.27 -22.88
C PHE A 16 14.81 -32.66 -24.31
N HIS A 17 16.10 -32.77 -24.58
CA HIS A 17 16.57 -33.30 -25.85
C HIS A 17 17.89 -34.11 -25.68
N PRO A 18 17.88 -35.46 -25.90
CA PRO A 18 16.70 -36.33 -25.96
C PRO A 18 15.97 -36.41 -24.62
N PRO A 19 14.71 -36.89 -24.58
CA PRO A 19 14.01 -37.05 -23.30
C PRO A 19 14.69 -38.15 -22.45
N PRO A 20 14.72 -38.01 -21.13
CA PRO A 20 15.32 -38.98 -20.24
C PRO A 20 14.49 -40.29 -20.21
N ARG A 21 15.17 -41.39 -19.88
CA ARG A 21 14.49 -42.67 -19.60
C ARG A 21 13.72 -42.56 -18.28
N GLY A 22 12.59 -43.22 -18.17
CA GLY A 22 11.71 -43.15 -17.00
C GLY A 22 10.49 -42.26 -17.24
N LYS A 23 9.56 -42.24 -16.27
CA LYS A 23 8.28 -41.55 -16.40
C LYS A 23 8.10 -40.36 -15.44
N VAL A 24 9.05 -40.15 -14.51
CA VAL A 24 8.96 -39.15 -13.42
C VAL A 24 8.78 -37.71 -13.93
N TRP A 25 9.27 -37.40 -15.12
CA TRP A 25 9.16 -36.08 -15.75
C TRP A 25 7.89 -35.92 -16.57
N VAL A 26 7.22 -37.03 -16.93
CA VAL A 26 6.06 -36.99 -17.86
C VAL A 26 4.85 -36.30 -17.26
N GLU A 27 4.68 -36.35 -15.94
CA GLU A 27 3.59 -35.71 -15.22
C GLU A 27 3.62 -34.17 -15.35
N TYR A 28 4.83 -33.59 -15.58
CA TYR A 28 5.03 -32.15 -15.78
C TYR A 28 4.98 -31.75 -17.25
N ALA A 29 5.00 -32.71 -18.18
CA ALA A 29 5.25 -32.47 -19.60
C ALA A 29 3.97 -32.47 -20.43
N THR A 30 3.91 -31.55 -21.39
CA THR A 30 2.89 -31.51 -22.42
C THR A 30 3.56 -31.60 -23.80
N TRP A 31 3.02 -32.43 -24.69
CA TRP A 31 3.51 -32.52 -26.07
C TRP A 31 3.12 -31.27 -26.85
N ASP A 32 4.08 -30.68 -27.57
CA ASP A 32 3.86 -29.53 -28.45
C ASP A 32 4.08 -29.98 -29.90
N ASP A 33 2.99 -30.22 -30.64
CA ASP A 33 3.00 -30.69 -32.04
C ASP A 33 3.72 -29.73 -33.00
N ARG A 34 3.80 -28.43 -32.67
CA ARG A 34 4.42 -27.41 -33.53
C ARG A 34 5.94 -27.57 -33.63
N VAL A 35 6.54 -28.09 -32.61
CA VAL A 35 8.02 -28.25 -32.47
C VAL A 35 8.43 -29.71 -32.25
N GLU A 36 7.46 -30.62 -32.20
CA GLU A 36 7.63 -32.05 -31.96
C GLU A 36 8.51 -32.32 -30.70
N LYS A 37 8.19 -31.64 -29.60
CA LYS A 37 8.94 -31.76 -28.33
C LYS A 37 7.98 -31.73 -27.14
N PHE A 38 8.42 -32.37 -26.07
CA PHE A 38 7.77 -32.20 -24.75
C PHE A 38 8.21 -30.89 -24.12
N ARG A 39 7.25 -30.08 -23.71
CA ARG A 39 7.44 -28.85 -22.96
C ARG A 39 6.96 -29.02 -21.54
N ILE A 40 7.73 -28.50 -20.59
CA ILE A 40 7.43 -28.46 -19.16
C ILE A 40 7.39 -27.01 -18.76
N PRO A 41 6.31 -26.49 -18.12
CA PRO A 41 6.30 -25.12 -17.64
C PRO A 41 7.48 -24.84 -16.69
N ALA A 42 8.14 -23.72 -16.86
CA ALA A 42 9.38 -23.38 -16.14
C ALA A 42 9.21 -23.41 -14.61
N ILE A 43 8.01 -23.08 -14.12
CA ILE A 43 7.69 -23.13 -12.69
C ILE A 43 7.94 -24.50 -12.04
N TYR A 44 7.88 -25.58 -12.81
CA TYR A 44 8.14 -26.95 -12.33
C TYR A 44 9.61 -27.33 -12.37
N TYR A 45 10.52 -26.42 -12.70
CA TYR A 45 11.96 -26.74 -12.75
C TYR A 45 12.47 -27.40 -11.46
N ARG A 46 12.20 -26.82 -10.31
CA ARG A 46 12.70 -27.36 -9.03
C ARG A 46 12.12 -28.74 -8.71
N PRO A 47 10.79 -28.97 -8.66
CA PRO A 47 10.26 -30.30 -8.40
C PRO A 47 10.68 -31.33 -9.46
N LEU A 48 10.83 -30.94 -10.71
CA LEU A 48 11.35 -31.80 -11.77
C LEU A 48 12.80 -32.24 -11.47
N VAL A 49 13.68 -31.29 -11.15
CA VAL A 49 15.10 -31.61 -10.86
C VAL A 49 15.22 -32.47 -9.62
N GLU A 50 14.46 -32.18 -8.55
CA GLU A 50 14.41 -32.98 -7.33
C GLU A 50 13.92 -34.40 -7.60
N ALA A 51 12.89 -34.58 -8.44
CA ALA A 51 12.40 -35.91 -8.84
C ALA A 51 13.42 -36.68 -9.67
N LEU A 52 14.09 -36.04 -10.64
CA LEU A 52 15.15 -36.68 -11.45
C LEU A 52 16.34 -37.13 -10.59
N GLN A 53 16.74 -36.32 -9.61
CA GLN A 53 17.80 -36.65 -8.66
C GLN A 53 17.42 -37.84 -7.76
N THR A 54 16.18 -37.87 -7.28
CA THR A 54 15.65 -38.97 -6.46
C THR A 54 15.70 -40.31 -7.22
N GLU A 55 15.31 -40.30 -8.49
CA GLU A 55 15.36 -41.44 -9.39
C GLU A 55 16.77 -41.72 -9.96
N LYS A 56 17.78 -40.94 -9.55
CA LYS A 56 19.16 -41.01 -10.04
C LYS A 56 19.29 -40.99 -11.56
N ILE A 57 18.46 -40.21 -12.21
CA ILE A 57 18.49 -40.01 -13.66
C ILE A 57 19.56 -38.96 -13.98
N ASN A 58 20.59 -39.35 -14.72
CA ASN A 58 21.64 -38.44 -15.17
C ASN A 58 21.14 -37.58 -16.34
N PHE A 59 21.31 -36.29 -16.25
CA PHE A 59 21.02 -35.36 -17.30
C PHE A 59 21.98 -34.17 -17.25
N ASN A 60 22.12 -33.45 -18.36
CA ASN A 60 22.85 -32.20 -18.45
C ASN A 60 21.87 -31.05 -18.28
N ASP A 61 22.11 -30.18 -17.32
CA ASP A 61 21.23 -29.04 -17.00
C ASP A 61 21.80 -27.75 -17.60
N GLU A 62 21.36 -27.45 -18.82
CA GLU A 62 21.66 -26.18 -19.54
C GLU A 62 20.56 -25.13 -19.38
N ALA A 63 19.49 -25.44 -18.62
CA ALA A 63 18.43 -24.48 -18.37
C ALA A 63 18.88 -23.34 -17.43
N LYS A 64 19.84 -23.61 -16.55
CA LYS A 64 20.38 -22.64 -15.58
C LYS A 64 21.20 -21.54 -16.26
N GLY A 65 20.67 -20.33 -16.27
CA GLY A 65 21.42 -19.13 -16.62
C GLY A 65 21.89 -18.30 -15.42
N PHE A 66 21.57 -18.73 -14.21
CA PHE A 66 21.91 -18.02 -12.99
C PHE A 66 23.28 -18.41 -12.41
N SER A 67 23.95 -17.45 -11.78
CA SER A 67 25.30 -17.60 -11.22
C SER A 67 25.31 -17.47 -9.69
N PRO A 68 26.32 -18.05 -9.02
CA PRO A 68 26.62 -17.72 -7.63
C PRO A 68 27.08 -16.27 -7.52
N LEU A 69 26.79 -15.63 -6.38
CA LEU A 69 27.24 -14.29 -6.02
C LEU A 69 27.95 -14.33 -4.68
N GLU A 70 28.84 -13.40 -4.46
CA GLU A 70 29.39 -13.11 -3.14
C GLU A 70 28.68 -11.88 -2.61
N LEU A 71 27.84 -12.02 -1.59
CA LEU A 71 26.99 -10.96 -1.03
C LEU A 71 27.51 -10.61 0.36
N ILE A 72 28.55 -9.76 0.40
CA ILE A 72 29.12 -9.23 1.64
C ILE A 72 28.42 -7.89 1.94
N PRO A 73 27.71 -7.78 3.06
CA PRO A 73 27.05 -6.51 3.40
C PRO A 73 28.07 -5.46 3.81
N SER A 74 27.89 -4.22 3.37
CA SER A 74 28.72 -3.07 3.77
C SER A 74 28.61 -2.74 5.25
N LEU A 75 27.46 -3.08 5.86
CA LEU A 75 27.16 -2.89 7.27
C LEU A 75 26.40 -4.09 7.79
N GLU A 76 26.92 -4.74 8.82
CA GLU A 76 26.19 -5.75 9.57
C GLU A 76 25.25 -5.06 10.56
N MET A 77 23.96 -5.19 10.33
CA MET A 77 22.91 -4.76 11.25
C MET A 77 22.32 -5.99 11.95
N GLU A 78 22.12 -5.87 13.25
CA GLU A 78 21.40 -6.92 13.99
C GLU A 78 19.92 -6.95 13.56
N PRO A 79 19.41 -8.08 13.04
CA PRO A 79 18.02 -8.18 12.65
C PRO A 79 17.09 -8.16 13.87
N TYR A 80 15.94 -7.55 13.72
CA TYR A 80 14.89 -7.69 14.73
C TYR A 80 14.46 -9.15 14.87
N PRO A 81 13.99 -9.59 16.05
CA PRO A 81 13.56 -10.98 16.29
C PRO A 81 12.60 -11.51 15.23
N HIS A 82 11.59 -10.72 14.87
CA HIS A 82 10.61 -11.12 13.86
C HIS A 82 11.22 -11.32 12.44
N GLN A 83 12.31 -10.60 12.11
CA GLN A 83 13.02 -10.78 10.84
C GLN A 83 13.82 -12.09 10.84
N SER A 84 14.48 -12.40 11.95
CA SER A 84 15.19 -13.68 12.13
C SER A 84 14.22 -14.86 12.11
N GLU A 85 13.08 -14.75 12.78
CA GLU A 85 12.00 -15.75 12.78
C GLU A 85 11.43 -15.96 11.36
N ALA A 86 11.15 -14.89 10.64
CA ALA A 86 10.63 -14.94 9.28
C ALA A 86 11.64 -15.57 8.31
N LEU A 87 12.92 -15.21 8.41
CA LEU A 87 13.98 -15.79 7.62
C LEU A 87 14.11 -17.29 7.88
N LEU A 88 14.07 -17.70 9.16
CA LEU A 88 14.13 -19.10 9.55
C LEU A 88 12.93 -19.88 9.00
N ALA A 89 11.72 -19.36 9.17
CA ALA A 89 10.50 -19.99 8.65
C ALA A 89 10.56 -20.17 7.13
N TRP A 90 11.04 -19.16 6.40
CA TRP A 90 11.22 -19.26 4.95
C TRP A 90 12.28 -20.29 4.56
N LYS A 91 13.42 -20.36 5.28
CA LYS A 91 14.44 -21.38 5.05
C LYS A 91 13.90 -22.79 5.28
N LEU A 92 13.16 -23.00 6.37
CA LEU A 92 12.54 -24.29 6.71
C LEU A 92 11.48 -24.72 5.69
N ALA A 93 10.80 -23.78 5.06
CA ALA A 93 9.87 -24.02 3.95
C ALA A 93 10.59 -24.26 2.60
N GLY A 94 11.89 -24.59 2.61
CA GLY A 94 12.68 -24.85 1.41
C GLY A 94 13.00 -23.58 0.62
N ARG A 95 12.99 -22.41 1.25
CA ARG A 95 13.20 -21.11 0.62
C ARG A 95 12.13 -20.75 -0.43
N GLN A 96 10.90 -21.17 -0.18
CA GLN A 96 9.72 -20.78 -0.95
C GLN A 96 8.61 -20.40 -0.01
N GLY A 97 8.01 -19.22 -0.19
CA GLY A 97 6.90 -18.79 0.64
C GLY A 97 6.68 -17.29 0.67
N VAL A 98 5.56 -16.92 1.27
CA VAL A 98 5.14 -15.54 1.48
C VAL A 98 5.32 -15.17 2.94
N VAL A 99 5.95 -14.02 3.19
CA VAL A 99 6.08 -13.41 4.51
C VAL A 99 5.16 -12.20 4.58
N VAL A 100 4.26 -12.22 5.56
CA VAL A 100 3.29 -11.14 5.80
C VAL A 100 3.76 -10.32 6.99
N LEU A 101 4.20 -9.09 6.71
CA LEU A 101 4.69 -8.13 7.69
C LEU A 101 4.11 -6.75 7.43
N PRO A 102 3.73 -5.99 8.47
CA PRO A 102 3.24 -4.63 8.30
C PRO A 102 4.24 -3.74 7.56
N THR A 103 3.76 -2.64 7.02
CA THR A 103 4.63 -1.59 6.50
C THR A 103 5.54 -1.09 7.64
N ALA A 104 6.78 -0.75 7.31
CA ALA A 104 7.82 -0.33 8.26
C ALA A 104 8.40 -1.44 9.19
N ALA A 105 7.97 -2.70 9.07
CA ALA A 105 8.58 -3.81 9.81
C ALA A 105 9.92 -4.30 9.21
N GLY A 106 10.48 -3.57 8.23
CA GLY A 106 11.79 -3.89 7.65
C GLY A 106 11.79 -5.04 6.63
N LYS A 107 10.74 -5.15 5.80
CA LYS A 107 10.63 -6.13 4.70
C LYS A 107 11.83 -6.10 3.75
N THR A 108 12.34 -4.91 3.42
CA THR A 108 13.52 -4.74 2.55
C THR A 108 14.77 -5.36 3.16
N TYR A 109 15.00 -5.15 4.47
CA TYR A 109 16.13 -5.76 5.16
C TYR A 109 16.00 -7.29 5.28
N LEU A 110 14.78 -7.80 5.53
CA LEU A 110 14.51 -9.25 5.48
C LEU A 110 14.87 -9.85 4.11
N ALA A 111 14.56 -9.14 3.02
CA ALA A 111 14.94 -9.59 1.68
C ALA A 111 16.47 -9.61 1.49
N GLN A 112 17.20 -8.61 2.01
CA GLN A 112 18.67 -8.62 1.99
C GLN A 112 19.23 -9.84 2.75
N LEU A 113 18.68 -10.15 3.92
CA LEU A 113 19.03 -11.37 4.69
C LEU A 113 18.72 -12.66 3.90
N ALA A 114 17.60 -12.69 3.18
CA ALA A 114 17.25 -13.82 2.31
C ALA A 114 18.25 -13.97 1.15
N MET A 115 18.66 -12.86 0.51
CA MET A 115 19.70 -12.83 -0.52
C MET A 115 21.04 -13.35 0.01
N GLN A 116 21.50 -12.85 1.16
CA GLN A 116 22.73 -13.32 1.81
C GLN A 116 22.68 -14.82 2.12
N SER A 117 21.51 -15.32 2.58
CA SER A 117 21.33 -16.75 2.86
C SER A 117 21.24 -17.62 1.61
N THR A 118 21.08 -16.98 0.45
CA THR A 118 20.93 -17.63 -0.86
C THR A 118 21.74 -16.83 -1.88
N PRO A 119 23.10 -16.88 -1.80
CA PRO A 119 23.98 -15.99 -2.56
C PRO A 119 24.00 -16.39 -4.05
N ARG A 120 23.01 -15.97 -4.78
CA ARG A 120 22.76 -16.23 -6.20
C ARG A 120 22.17 -14.99 -6.87
N SER A 121 22.24 -14.95 -8.21
CA SER A 121 21.55 -13.94 -8.98
C SER A 121 20.08 -13.81 -8.59
N THR A 122 19.65 -12.57 -8.37
CA THR A 122 18.34 -12.26 -7.75
C THR A 122 17.56 -11.26 -8.60
N LEU A 123 16.28 -11.58 -8.87
CA LEU A 123 15.30 -10.66 -9.44
C LEU A 123 14.36 -10.17 -8.33
N ILE A 124 14.30 -8.85 -8.15
CA ILE A 124 13.37 -8.18 -7.24
C ILE A 124 12.31 -7.48 -8.08
N VAL A 125 11.04 -7.77 -7.82
CA VAL A 125 9.90 -7.20 -8.55
C VAL A 125 9.08 -6.32 -7.62
N VAL A 126 8.82 -5.07 -8.04
CA VAL A 126 8.19 -4.02 -7.25
C VAL A 126 7.05 -3.33 -8.03
N PRO A 127 6.04 -2.74 -7.36
CA PRO A 127 4.87 -2.18 -8.05
C PRO A 127 5.10 -0.84 -8.73
N THR A 128 6.04 -0.02 -8.29
CA THR A 128 6.20 1.35 -8.78
C THR A 128 7.65 1.71 -9.08
N LEU A 129 7.85 2.73 -9.95
CA LEU A 129 9.19 3.26 -10.25
C LEU A 129 9.86 3.86 -9.02
N ASP A 130 9.11 4.57 -8.18
CA ASP A 130 9.65 5.15 -6.95
C ASP A 130 10.20 4.06 -6.01
N LEU A 131 9.48 2.95 -5.87
CA LEU A 131 9.93 1.82 -5.06
C LEU A 131 11.13 1.10 -5.72
N MET A 132 11.16 1.02 -7.04
CA MET A 132 12.28 0.46 -7.79
C MET A 132 13.57 1.23 -7.50
N HIS A 133 13.55 2.56 -7.55
CA HIS A 133 14.70 3.39 -7.22
C HIS A 133 15.09 3.30 -5.73
N GLN A 134 14.13 3.18 -4.82
CA GLN A 134 14.42 2.96 -3.40
C GLN A 134 15.12 1.62 -3.16
N TRP A 135 14.63 0.54 -3.78
CA TRP A 135 15.25 -0.77 -3.69
C TRP A 135 16.69 -0.75 -4.27
N TYR A 136 16.86 -0.11 -5.42
CA TYR A 136 18.17 0.07 -6.04
C TYR A 136 19.15 0.74 -5.09
N ALA A 137 18.80 1.90 -4.54
CA ALA A 137 19.66 2.65 -3.63
C ALA A 137 19.99 1.83 -2.35
N HIS A 138 19.02 1.10 -1.79
CA HIS A 138 19.25 0.25 -0.63
C HIS A 138 20.18 -0.94 -0.94
N LEU A 139 20.07 -1.54 -2.12
CA LEU A 139 20.88 -2.69 -2.49
C LEU A 139 22.30 -2.27 -2.89
N GLU A 140 22.45 -1.16 -3.59
CA GLU A 140 23.76 -0.59 -3.93
C GLU A 140 24.52 -0.21 -2.67
N ALA A 141 23.84 0.39 -1.68
CA ALA A 141 24.44 0.69 -0.38
C ALA A 141 24.76 -0.57 0.44
N ALA A 142 23.92 -1.60 0.36
CA ALA A 142 24.11 -2.84 1.14
C ALA A 142 25.20 -3.75 0.54
N PHE A 143 25.30 -3.83 -0.78
CA PHE A 143 26.21 -4.75 -1.50
C PHE A 143 27.03 -3.98 -2.56
N PRO A 144 27.98 -3.12 -2.14
CA PRO A 144 28.71 -2.24 -3.04
C PRO A 144 29.59 -2.97 -4.06
N ASP A 145 29.97 -4.21 -3.79
CA ASP A 145 30.82 -5.03 -4.66
C ASP A 145 30.03 -5.82 -5.71
N VAL A 146 28.70 -5.71 -5.75
CA VAL A 146 27.84 -6.44 -6.70
C VAL A 146 27.03 -5.45 -7.52
N GLU A 147 27.07 -5.63 -8.82
CA GLU A 147 26.32 -4.78 -9.75
C GLU A 147 24.80 -4.95 -9.57
N VAL A 148 24.12 -3.85 -9.29
CA VAL A 148 22.67 -3.74 -9.20
C VAL A 148 22.16 -2.99 -10.42
N GLY A 149 21.13 -3.50 -11.09
CA GLY A 149 20.56 -2.87 -12.27
C GLY A 149 19.05 -2.61 -12.12
N LEU A 150 18.52 -1.86 -13.08
CA LEU A 150 17.13 -1.45 -13.17
C LEU A 150 16.46 -1.94 -14.44
N LEU A 151 15.20 -2.41 -14.32
CA LEU A 151 14.35 -2.72 -15.47
C LEU A 151 12.99 -2.05 -15.31
N GLY A 152 12.83 -0.91 -15.96
CA GLY A 152 11.64 -0.06 -15.87
C GLY A 152 11.95 1.41 -16.05
N GLY A 153 10.95 2.23 -16.35
CA GLY A 153 11.13 3.68 -16.50
C GLY A 153 12.13 4.09 -17.60
N GLY A 154 12.39 3.21 -18.59
CA GLY A 154 13.39 3.42 -19.66
C GLY A 154 14.69 2.65 -19.45
N SER A 155 15.03 2.21 -18.24
CA SER A 155 16.20 1.36 -17.95
C SER A 155 15.96 -0.08 -18.41
N ARG A 156 17.00 -0.76 -18.90
CA ARG A 156 16.95 -2.13 -19.43
C ARG A 156 18.24 -2.90 -19.10
N ASP A 157 18.64 -2.84 -17.83
CA ASP A 157 19.87 -3.47 -17.38
C ASP A 157 19.71 -5.01 -17.29
N ARG A 158 20.84 -5.70 -17.34
CA ARG A 158 20.94 -7.15 -17.13
C ARG A 158 22.11 -7.43 -16.21
N THR A 159 21.85 -7.34 -14.93
CA THR A 159 22.84 -7.46 -13.85
C THR A 159 22.54 -8.65 -12.94
N PRO A 160 23.49 -9.12 -12.16
CA PRO A 160 23.29 -10.21 -11.23
C PRO A 160 22.21 -9.95 -10.18
N ILE A 161 22.03 -8.71 -9.76
CA ILE A 161 20.91 -8.24 -8.96
C ILE A 161 20.13 -7.25 -9.83
N LEU A 162 18.88 -7.60 -10.13
CA LEU A 162 18.00 -6.76 -10.95
C LEU A 162 16.75 -6.36 -10.20
N VAL A 163 16.46 -5.06 -10.14
CA VAL A 163 15.20 -4.53 -9.62
C VAL A 163 14.31 -4.11 -10.79
N ALA A 164 13.14 -4.69 -10.88
CA ALA A 164 12.20 -4.48 -11.98
C ALA A 164 10.82 -4.05 -11.48
N THR A 165 10.10 -3.24 -12.28
CA THR A 165 8.67 -3.06 -12.05
C THR A 165 7.89 -4.31 -12.50
N TYR A 166 6.69 -4.56 -11.90
CA TYR A 166 5.83 -5.67 -12.32
C TYR A 166 5.53 -5.65 -13.82
N ASP A 167 5.24 -4.46 -14.38
CA ASP A 167 4.98 -4.31 -15.81
C ASP A 167 6.18 -4.75 -16.65
N SER A 168 7.37 -4.24 -16.32
CA SER A 168 8.59 -4.54 -17.07
C SER A 168 9.01 -6.00 -16.89
N ALA A 169 8.90 -6.55 -15.69
CA ALA A 169 9.22 -7.95 -15.43
C ALA A 169 8.27 -8.89 -16.20
N ALA A 170 6.97 -8.57 -16.29
CA ALA A 170 6.01 -9.36 -17.06
C ALA A 170 6.28 -9.31 -18.57
N ILE A 171 6.57 -8.11 -19.10
CA ILE A 171 6.91 -7.95 -20.54
C ILE A 171 8.17 -8.75 -20.91
N HIS A 172 9.14 -8.82 -20.02
CA HIS A 172 10.42 -9.49 -20.27
C HIS A 172 10.52 -10.89 -19.65
N ALA A 173 9.41 -11.45 -19.12
CA ALA A 173 9.42 -12.71 -18.37
C ALA A 173 10.06 -13.88 -19.13
N GLU A 174 9.83 -14.00 -20.45
CA GLU A 174 10.45 -15.03 -21.28
C GLU A 174 11.98 -14.95 -21.32
N ALA A 175 12.53 -13.74 -21.33
CA ALA A 175 13.95 -13.51 -21.42
C ALA A 175 14.67 -13.53 -20.04
N LEU A 176 13.93 -13.30 -18.97
CA LEU A 176 14.45 -13.27 -17.60
C LEU A 176 14.35 -14.63 -16.88
N GLY A 177 13.49 -15.52 -17.35
CA GLY A 177 13.01 -16.66 -16.60
C GLY A 177 14.05 -17.66 -16.15
N ASN A 178 15.22 -17.72 -16.79
CA ASN A 178 16.31 -18.62 -16.38
C ASN A 178 17.55 -17.91 -15.82
N LEU A 179 17.55 -16.58 -15.71
CA LEU A 179 18.72 -15.81 -15.32
C LEU A 179 18.88 -15.66 -13.79
N TYR A 180 17.81 -15.85 -13.03
CA TYR A 180 17.79 -15.58 -11.61
C TYR A 180 17.37 -16.81 -10.82
N ALA A 181 18.16 -17.13 -9.77
CA ALA A 181 17.88 -18.24 -8.87
C ALA A 181 16.91 -17.86 -7.75
N LEU A 182 16.92 -16.60 -7.33
CA LEU A 182 16.03 -16.07 -6.32
C LEU A 182 15.08 -15.04 -6.94
N LEU A 183 13.78 -15.27 -6.84
CA LEU A 183 12.73 -14.35 -7.19
C LEU A 183 12.13 -13.75 -5.92
N ILE A 184 12.24 -12.43 -5.76
CA ILE A 184 11.62 -11.67 -4.67
C ILE A 184 10.52 -10.81 -5.25
N CYS A 185 9.29 -10.95 -4.75
CA CYS A 185 8.15 -10.12 -5.13
C CYS A 185 7.74 -9.25 -3.95
N ASP A 186 8.06 -7.97 -4.00
CA ASP A 186 7.56 -7.01 -3.02
C ASP A 186 6.13 -6.60 -3.37
N GLU A 187 5.29 -6.40 -2.33
CA GLU A 187 3.84 -6.26 -2.46
C GLU A 187 3.26 -7.38 -3.35
N CYS A 188 3.62 -8.63 -3.04
CA CYS A 188 3.35 -9.81 -3.88
C CYS A 188 1.87 -10.08 -4.14
N HIS A 189 0.96 -9.39 -3.46
CA HIS A 189 -0.47 -9.42 -3.75
C HIS A 189 -0.82 -8.88 -5.15
N HIS A 190 0.10 -8.19 -5.84
CA HIS A 190 -0.06 -7.81 -7.25
C HIS A 190 0.14 -9.00 -8.21
N LEU A 191 0.99 -9.95 -7.83
CA LEU A 191 1.41 -11.05 -8.71
C LEU A 191 0.27 -11.91 -9.28
N PRO A 192 -0.79 -12.30 -8.54
CA PRO A 192 -1.83 -13.20 -9.06
C PRO A 192 -2.85 -12.49 -9.95
N THR A 193 -2.39 -11.73 -10.93
CA THR A 193 -3.18 -11.20 -12.04
C THR A 193 -2.82 -11.95 -13.32
N ASP A 194 -3.69 -11.96 -14.31
CA ASP A 194 -3.46 -12.68 -15.57
C ASP A 194 -2.18 -12.18 -16.28
N PHE A 195 -1.88 -10.89 -16.12
CA PHE A 195 -0.71 -10.28 -16.75
C PHE A 195 0.59 -10.49 -15.97
N TYR A 196 0.56 -10.42 -14.62
CA TYR A 196 1.79 -10.49 -13.83
C TYR A 196 2.20 -11.91 -13.43
N ARG A 197 1.28 -12.88 -13.42
CA ARG A 197 1.59 -14.26 -13.03
C ARG A 197 2.68 -14.91 -13.87
N VAL A 198 2.86 -14.48 -15.13
CA VAL A 198 3.90 -14.96 -16.03
C VAL A 198 5.32 -14.75 -15.48
N ILE A 199 5.53 -13.74 -14.60
CA ILE A 199 6.81 -13.49 -13.93
C ILE A 199 7.27 -14.72 -13.16
N ALA A 200 6.36 -15.37 -12.43
CA ALA A 200 6.65 -16.55 -11.65
C ALA A 200 6.49 -17.86 -12.45
N GLU A 201 5.54 -17.90 -13.38
CA GLU A 201 5.28 -19.09 -14.20
C GLU A 201 6.41 -19.38 -15.18
N TYR A 202 7.03 -18.33 -15.76
CA TYR A 202 8.14 -18.48 -16.71
C TYR A 202 9.51 -18.54 -16.03
N ALA A 203 9.57 -18.32 -14.71
CA ALA A 203 10.83 -18.38 -13.98
C ALA A 203 11.14 -19.80 -13.50
N ILE A 204 12.38 -20.28 -13.79
CA ILE A 204 12.93 -21.50 -13.20
C ILE A 204 13.45 -21.28 -11.77
N ALA A 205 13.37 -20.05 -11.23
CA ALA A 205 13.88 -19.67 -9.92
C ALA A 205 13.50 -20.71 -8.84
N PRO A 206 14.47 -21.49 -8.29
CA PRO A 206 14.18 -22.48 -7.28
C PRO A 206 13.88 -21.89 -5.92
N TYR A 207 14.23 -20.62 -5.69
CA TYR A 207 13.99 -19.89 -4.45
C TYR A 207 13.06 -18.73 -4.72
N ARG A 208 12.02 -18.58 -3.87
CA ARG A 208 10.96 -17.61 -4.08
C ARG A 208 10.53 -16.97 -2.77
N LEU A 209 10.51 -15.66 -2.70
CA LEU A 209 10.09 -14.89 -1.54
C LEU A 209 9.03 -13.87 -1.92
N GLY A 210 7.83 -14.02 -1.38
CA GLY A 210 6.80 -12.99 -1.44
C GLY A 210 6.82 -12.14 -0.18
N LEU A 211 6.75 -10.83 -0.34
CA LEU A 211 6.65 -9.86 0.75
C LEU A 211 5.36 -9.06 0.59
N THR A 212 4.58 -8.93 1.63
CA THR A 212 3.37 -8.08 1.62
C THR A 212 2.95 -7.70 3.03
N ALA A 213 2.21 -6.61 3.17
CA ALA A 213 1.54 -6.28 4.43
C ALA A 213 0.16 -6.94 4.53
N THR A 214 -0.48 -7.26 3.41
CA THR A 214 -1.82 -7.83 3.33
C THR A 214 -1.91 -8.75 2.13
N PRO A 215 -1.94 -10.07 2.32
CA PRO A 215 -2.03 -11.03 1.22
C PRO A 215 -3.43 -11.06 0.59
N ASP A 216 -4.47 -10.79 1.38
CA ASP A 216 -5.87 -10.93 0.97
C ASP A 216 -6.24 -10.02 -0.20
N ARG A 217 -6.98 -10.56 -1.15
CA ARG A 217 -7.54 -9.87 -2.31
C ARG A 217 -9.04 -10.04 -2.36
N SER A 218 -9.74 -9.01 -2.82
CA SER A 218 -11.20 -9.04 -2.96
C SER A 218 -11.70 -10.02 -4.04
N ASP A 219 -10.82 -10.40 -4.98
CA ASP A 219 -11.09 -11.37 -6.05
C ASP A 219 -10.73 -12.83 -5.68
N ASN A 220 -10.30 -13.09 -4.44
CA ASN A 220 -9.84 -14.37 -3.91
C ASN A 220 -8.63 -15.00 -4.65
N ARG A 221 -7.99 -14.30 -5.57
CA ARG A 221 -6.80 -14.81 -6.30
C ARG A 221 -5.54 -14.88 -5.43
N HIS A 222 -5.59 -14.44 -4.18
CA HIS A 222 -4.46 -14.62 -3.25
C HIS A 222 -4.08 -16.09 -3.03
N HIS A 223 -4.99 -17.03 -3.27
CA HIS A 223 -4.69 -18.47 -3.22
C HIS A 223 -3.67 -18.90 -4.28
N ASP A 224 -3.60 -18.20 -5.43
CA ASP A 224 -2.63 -18.49 -6.49
C ASP A 224 -1.18 -18.25 -6.04
N LEU A 225 -0.97 -17.40 -5.02
CA LEU A 225 0.35 -17.18 -4.43
C LEU A 225 0.98 -18.49 -3.92
N ASN A 226 0.16 -19.43 -3.45
CA ASN A 226 0.66 -20.73 -2.98
C ASN A 226 1.39 -21.50 -4.08
N THR A 227 0.91 -21.40 -5.32
CA THR A 227 1.53 -22.02 -6.48
C THR A 227 2.69 -21.17 -7.03
N LEU A 228 2.52 -19.85 -7.06
CA LEU A 228 3.49 -18.94 -7.69
C LEU A 228 4.74 -18.72 -6.84
N LEU A 229 4.59 -18.59 -5.51
CA LEU A 229 5.68 -18.26 -4.59
C LEU A 229 5.84 -19.24 -3.44
N GLY A 230 4.79 -19.98 -3.10
CA GLY A 230 4.69 -20.84 -1.92
C GLY A 230 3.67 -20.30 -0.91
N LYS A 231 3.39 -21.12 0.12
CA LYS A 231 2.42 -20.77 1.18
C LYS A 231 2.88 -19.59 2.02
N VAL A 232 1.96 -18.98 2.77
CA VAL A 232 2.33 -18.03 3.82
C VAL A 232 3.10 -18.80 4.91
N VAL A 233 4.37 -18.46 5.11
CA VAL A 233 5.29 -19.13 6.04
C VAL A 233 5.48 -18.36 7.34
N TYR A 234 5.21 -17.05 7.32
CA TYR A 234 5.31 -16.20 8.49
C TYR A 234 4.33 -15.03 8.40
N HIS A 235 3.72 -14.68 9.53
CA HIS A 235 2.76 -13.57 9.62
C HIS A 235 2.86 -12.87 10.97
N LYS A 236 2.94 -11.53 10.97
CA LYS A 236 2.81 -10.68 12.14
C LYS A 236 1.95 -9.46 11.85
N THR A 237 1.13 -9.11 12.82
CA THR A 237 0.26 -7.91 12.76
C THR A 237 0.98 -6.67 13.29
N PRO A 238 0.48 -5.45 13.03
CA PRO A 238 1.04 -4.22 13.62
C PRO A 238 1.02 -4.25 15.16
N GLU A 239 -0.01 -4.82 15.75
CA GLU A 239 -0.22 -4.91 17.21
C GLU A 239 0.85 -5.81 17.86
N GLU A 240 1.19 -6.94 17.21
CA GLU A 240 2.24 -7.85 17.70
C GLU A 240 3.64 -7.24 17.64
N LEU A 241 3.87 -6.28 16.76
CA LEU A 241 5.16 -5.59 16.59
C LEU A 241 5.21 -4.22 17.29
N ALA A 242 4.11 -3.77 17.89
CA ALA A 242 4.06 -2.50 18.61
C ALA A 242 5.01 -2.50 19.82
N GLY A 243 5.77 -1.40 19.97
CA GLY A 243 6.78 -1.26 21.03
C GLY A 243 8.13 -1.94 20.74
N THR A 244 8.18 -2.90 19.81
CA THR A 244 9.42 -3.56 19.38
C THR A 244 9.97 -2.96 18.08
N ALA A 245 9.52 -3.42 16.93
CA ALA A 245 9.93 -2.90 15.63
C ALA A 245 9.10 -1.67 15.20
N LEU A 246 7.85 -1.57 15.66
CA LEU A 246 6.96 -0.45 15.39
C LEU A 246 6.78 0.43 16.64
N ALA A 247 6.48 1.71 16.43
CA ALA A 247 6.12 2.62 17.49
C ALA A 247 4.87 2.15 18.23
N GLN A 248 4.80 2.40 19.52
CA GLN A 248 3.53 2.30 20.24
C GLN A 248 2.52 3.26 19.60
N HIS A 249 1.30 2.82 19.44
CA HIS A 249 0.28 3.63 18.78
C HIS A 249 -1.08 3.55 19.45
N GLN A 250 -1.83 4.61 19.25
CA GLN A 250 -3.22 4.72 19.67
C GLN A 250 -4.09 5.02 18.44
N ILE A 251 -5.21 4.34 18.30
CA ILE A 251 -6.22 4.64 17.29
C ILE A 251 -7.39 5.32 17.98
N VAL A 252 -7.74 6.51 17.51
CA VAL A 252 -8.84 7.33 18.04
C VAL A 252 -9.87 7.54 16.94
N GLN A 253 -11.07 6.99 17.13
CA GLN A 253 -12.18 7.25 16.21
C GLN A 253 -13.00 8.42 16.69
N ILE A 254 -13.23 9.41 15.82
CA ILE A 254 -14.08 10.57 16.07
C ILE A 254 -15.29 10.51 15.14
N LYS A 255 -16.47 10.46 15.71
CA LYS A 255 -17.73 10.50 14.95
C LYS A 255 -18.22 11.93 14.84
N VAL A 256 -18.49 12.38 13.61
CA VAL A 256 -18.94 13.73 13.28
C VAL A 256 -20.37 13.68 12.79
N LYS A 257 -21.24 14.51 13.37
CA LYS A 257 -22.62 14.64 12.90
C LYS A 257 -22.74 15.64 11.77
N LEU A 258 -23.52 15.31 10.77
CA LEU A 258 -23.93 16.26 9.75
C LEU A 258 -24.78 17.38 10.38
N SER A 259 -24.61 18.61 9.92
CA SER A 259 -25.57 19.67 10.20
C SER A 259 -26.97 19.28 9.71
N GLN A 260 -28.03 19.93 10.23
CA GLN A 260 -29.40 19.59 9.83
C GLN A 260 -29.60 19.73 8.31
N GLN A 261 -29.06 20.79 7.71
CA GLN A 261 -29.13 21.03 6.26
C GLN A 261 -28.42 19.93 5.45
N GLU A 262 -27.20 19.56 5.85
CA GLU A 262 -26.44 18.47 5.21
C GLU A 262 -27.16 17.13 5.36
N ARG A 263 -27.75 16.86 6.55
CA ARG A 263 -28.50 15.64 6.84
C ARG A 263 -29.75 15.54 5.95
N ASP A 264 -30.53 16.60 5.84
CA ASP A 264 -31.74 16.60 5.02
C ASP A 264 -31.38 16.40 3.54
N ARG A 265 -30.36 17.12 3.06
CA ARG A 265 -29.87 16.97 1.69
C ARG A 265 -29.32 15.56 1.42
N TYR A 266 -28.51 15.02 2.32
CA TYR A 266 -27.99 13.65 2.22
C TYR A 266 -29.13 12.62 2.13
N ASN A 267 -30.13 12.71 2.99
CA ASN A 267 -31.27 11.80 3.00
C ASN A 267 -32.08 11.88 1.69
N GLN A 268 -32.32 13.09 1.17
CA GLN A 268 -32.98 13.29 -0.11
C GLN A 268 -32.23 12.61 -1.26
N LEU A 269 -30.92 12.80 -1.33
CA LEU A 269 -30.07 12.22 -2.36
C LEU A 269 -30.03 10.69 -2.28
N ILE A 270 -29.94 10.13 -1.07
CA ILE A 270 -29.99 8.69 -0.84
C ILE A 270 -31.34 8.10 -1.25
N GLN A 271 -32.47 8.80 -0.97
CA GLN A 271 -33.80 8.37 -1.40
C GLN A 271 -33.92 8.37 -2.94
N GLU A 272 -33.44 9.41 -3.62
CA GLU A 272 -33.47 9.51 -5.09
C GLU A 272 -32.66 8.36 -5.73
N ARG A 273 -31.43 8.15 -5.28
CA ARG A 273 -30.62 7.02 -5.73
C ARG A 273 -31.31 5.67 -5.48
N ASN A 274 -31.79 5.44 -4.27
CA ASN A 274 -32.39 4.16 -3.87
C ASN A 274 -33.68 3.87 -4.65
N LYS A 275 -34.46 4.90 -4.97
CA LYS A 275 -35.66 4.76 -5.82
C LYS A 275 -35.28 4.19 -7.18
N PHE A 276 -34.25 4.73 -7.82
CA PHE A 276 -33.76 4.24 -9.12
C PHE A 276 -33.22 2.80 -9.01
N LEU A 277 -32.40 2.51 -7.98
CA LEU A 277 -31.82 1.18 -7.78
C LEU A 277 -32.91 0.09 -7.62
N ARG A 278 -33.97 0.39 -6.85
CA ARG A 278 -35.11 -0.52 -6.69
C ARG A 278 -35.87 -0.73 -8.00
N GLN A 279 -36.14 0.33 -8.74
CA GLN A 279 -36.83 0.27 -10.02
C GLN A 279 -36.05 -0.52 -11.09
N SER A 280 -34.73 -0.48 -11.02
CA SER A 280 -33.82 -1.17 -11.93
C SER A 280 -33.35 -2.54 -11.43
N ASN A 281 -33.83 -2.98 -10.26
CA ASN A 281 -33.39 -4.22 -9.59
C ASN A 281 -31.86 -4.34 -9.43
N ILE A 282 -31.19 -3.22 -9.10
CA ILE A 282 -29.75 -3.15 -8.93
C ILE A 282 -29.40 -3.13 -7.44
N SER A 283 -28.46 -4.00 -7.02
CA SER A 283 -27.87 -4.03 -5.68
C SER A 283 -26.41 -3.55 -5.71
N LEU A 284 -26.04 -2.55 -4.89
CA LEU A 284 -24.67 -2.02 -4.81
C LEU A 284 -23.74 -2.86 -3.93
N GLY A 285 -24.19 -4.02 -3.42
CA GLY A 285 -23.41 -4.87 -2.51
C GLY A 285 -22.25 -5.63 -3.16
N SER A 286 -22.11 -5.58 -4.50
CA SER A 286 -21.08 -6.29 -5.24
C SER A 286 -20.45 -5.40 -6.33
N ILE A 287 -19.25 -5.79 -6.80
CA ILE A 287 -18.57 -5.14 -7.94
C ILE A 287 -19.46 -5.16 -9.19
N GLN A 288 -20.11 -6.30 -9.44
CA GLN A 288 -21.01 -6.45 -10.58
C GLN A 288 -22.23 -5.53 -10.49
N GLY A 289 -22.82 -5.39 -9.30
CA GLY A 289 -23.91 -4.45 -9.06
C GLY A 289 -23.50 -2.99 -9.29
N TRP A 290 -22.28 -2.63 -8.89
CA TRP A 290 -21.72 -1.31 -9.18
C TRP A 290 -21.56 -1.07 -10.70
N GLN A 291 -20.97 -2.03 -11.42
CA GLN A 291 -20.83 -1.95 -12.88
C GLN A 291 -22.19 -1.81 -13.58
N THR A 292 -23.18 -2.57 -13.14
CA THR A 292 -24.55 -2.47 -13.65
C THR A 292 -25.15 -1.09 -13.39
N PHE A 293 -24.93 -0.51 -12.21
CA PHE A 293 -25.38 0.84 -11.89
C PHE A 293 -24.71 1.90 -12.78
N VAL A 294 -23.39 1.81 -12.99
CA VAL A 294 -22.64 2.69 -13.89
C VAL A 294 -23.22 2.60 -15.32
N GLN A 295 -23.42 1.39 -15.85
CA GLN A 295 -24.01 1.19 -17.18
C GLN A 295 -25.44 1.76 -17.27
N ALA A 296 -26.27 1.51 -16.27
CA ALA A 296 -27.64 2.02 -16.22
C ALA A 296 -27.70 3.56 -16.14
N SER A 297 -26.73 4.16 -15.47
CA SER A 297 -26.61 5.61 -15.37
C SER A 297 -26.31 6.31 -16.71
N CYS A 298 -25.62 5.61 -17.60
CA CYS A 298 -25.34 6.12 -18.96
C CYS A 298 -26.52 5.99 -19.92
N ARG A 299 -27.49 5.10 -19.64
CA ARG A 299 -28.57 4.72 -20.55
C ARG A 299 -29.85 5.55 -20.39
N SER A 300 -30.02 6.26 -19.27
CA SER A 300 -31.26 7.01 -19.02
C SER A 300 -31.04 8.27 -18.20
N PRO A 301 -31.88 9.32 -18.41
CA PRO A 301 -31.86 10.52 -17.58
C PRO A 301 -32.10 10.25 -16.09
N ALA A 302 -32.95 9.28 -15.77
CA ALA A 302 -33.21 8.87 -14.39
C ALA A 302 -31.98 8.20 -13.75
N GLY A 303 -31.28 7.34 -14.48
CA GLY A 303 -30.02 6.73 -14.05
C GLY A 303 -28.94 7.78 -13.84
N ARG A 304 -28.82 8.77 -14.74
CA ARG A 304 -27.87 9.86 -14.59
C ARG A 304 -28.15 10.68 -13.32
N ARG A 305 -29.42 11.03 -13.05
CA ARG A 305 -29.78 11.72 -11.78
C ARG A 305 -29.42 10.90 -10.56
N ALA A 306 -29.71 9.59 -10.57
CA ALA A 306 -29.35 8.70 -9.46
C ALA A 306 -27.84 8.61 -9.23
N MET A 307 -27.02 8.63 -10.28
CA MET A 307 -25.56 8.67 -10.18
C MET A 307 -25.06 10.00 -9.62
N LEU A 308 -25.61 11.11 -10.06
CA LEU A 308 -25.28 12.43 -9.52
C LEU A 308 -25.67 12.54 -8.06
N ALA A 309 -26.86 12.05 -7.69
CA ALA A 309 -27.30 11.99 -6.30
C ALA A 309 -26.38 11.10 -5.44
N HIS A 310 -25.92 9.97 -5.96
CA HIS A 310 -24.94 9.12 -5.28
C HIS A 310 -23.61 9.87 -5.05
N ARG A 311 -23.11 10.57 -6.06
CA ARG A 311 -21.87 11.33 -5.98
C ARG A 311 -21.97 12.46 -4.96
N GLU A 312 -23.02 13.29 -5.04
CA GLU A 312 -23.24 14.41 -4.12
C GLU A 312 -23.42 13.92 -2.66
N ALA A 313 -24.18 12.83 -2.45
CA ALA A 313 -24.32 12.24 -1.12
C ALA A 313 -22.96 11.78 -0.55
N ARG A 314 -22.08 11.25 -1.41
CA ARG A 314 -20.73 10.86 -1.01
C ARG A 314 -19.87 12.09 -0.69
N GLU A 315 -19.95 13.15 -1.47
CA GLU A 315 -19.25 14.41 -1.22
C GLU A 315 -19.65 15.01 0.13
N ILE A 316 -20.94 15.01 0.47
CA ILE A 316 -21.43 15.46 1.78
C ILE A 316 -20.85 14.57 2.91
N ALA A 317 -20.92 13.26 2.76
CA ALA A 317 -20.44 12.34 3.80
C ALA A 317 -18.92 12.46 4.04
N LEU A 318 -18.13 12.70 3.00
CA LEU A 318 -16.66 12.75 3.08
C LEU A 318 -16.12 14.14 3.44
N GLY A 319 -16.78 15.21 3.03
CA GLY A 319 -16.28 16.60 3.07
C GLY A 319 -17.09 17.57 3.93
N THR A 320 -17.88 17.08 4.91
CA THR A 320 -18.69 17.96 5.79
C THR A 320 -17.83 18.98 6.53
N ASP A 321 -18.36 20.18 6.75
CA ASP A 321 -17.71 21.27 7.51
C ASP A 321 -17.36 20.83 8.94
N GLY A 322 -18.13 19.91 9.53
CA GLY A 322 -17.83 19.31 10.81
C GLY A 322 -16.48 18.62 10.87
N LYS A 323 -16.08 17.93 9.79
CA LYS A 323 -14.77 17.30 9.70
C LYS A 323 -13.62 18.31 9.62
N LEU A 324 -13.81 19.42 8.91
CA LEU A 324 -12.78 20.46 8.82
C LEU A 324 -12.54 21.13 10.16
N ARG A 325 -13.59 21.36 10.95
CA ARG A 325 -13.45 21.87 12.32
C ARG A 325 -12.66 20.91 13.20
N ILE A 326 -13.04 19.64 13.22
CA ILE A 326 -12.32 18.60 13.96
C ILE A 326 -10.85 18.48 13.49
N LEU A 327 -10.62 18.57 12.18
CA LEU A 327 -9.26 18.60 11.63
C LEU A 327 -8.45 19.74 12.21
N THR A 328 -9.00 20.97 12.23
CA THR A 328 -8.34 22.14 12.78
C THR A 328 -8.03 21.97 14.28
N ASP A 329 -8.98 21.40 15.05
CA ASP A 329 -8.78 21.13 16.48
C ASP A 329 -7.65 20.12 16.70
N ILE A 330 -7.62 19.01 15.94
CA ILE A 330 -6.54 18.00 16.03
C ILE A 330 -5.19 18.63 15.66
N LEU A 331 -5.11 19.40 14.57
CA LEU A 331 -3.87 20.05 14.14
C LEU A 331 -3.36 21.04 15.20
N THR A 332 -4.25 21.78 15.83
CA THR A 332 -3.90 22.72 16.91
C THR A 332 -3.40 21.99 18.15
N GLN A 333 -4.06 20.89 18.53
CA GLN A 333 -3.68 20.07 19.70
C GLN A 333 -2.30 19.45 19.54
N HIS A 334 -1.96 19.02 18.32
CA HIS A 334 -0.71 18.30 18.03
C HIS A 334 0.42 19.19 17.49
N TYR A 335 0.21 20.49 17.35
CA TYR A 335 1.31 21.37 16.94
C TYR A 335 2.44 21.37 17.99
N PRO A 336 3.73 21.23 17.62
CA PRO A 336 4.31 21.25 16.27
C PRO A 336 4.61 19.85 15.67
N GLU A 337 3.91 18.80 16.05
CA GLU A 337 4.17 17.43 15.58
C GLU A 337 3.88 17.27 14.10
N ARG A 338 4.73 16.48 13.41
CA ARG A 338 4.51 16.18 11.98
C ARG A 338 3.24 15.35 11.78
N THR A 339 2.32 15.88 11.00
CA THR A 339 0.98 15.32 10.77
C THR A 339 0.73 15.05 9.29
N ILE A 340 0.21 13.86 8.97
CA ILE A 340 -0.23 13.51 7.62
C ILE A 340 -1.75 13.33 7.62
N ILE A 341 -2.42 14.02 6.69
CA ILE A 341 -3.86 13.97 6.50
C ILE A 341 -4.18 13.17 5.24
N PHE A 342 -4.94 12.09 5.39
CA PHE A 342 -5.37 11.23 4.29
C PHE A 342 -6.82 11.50 3.93
N THR A 343 -7.08 11.66 2.62
CA THR A 343 -8.43 11.82 2.07
C THR A 343 -8.71 10.81 0.97
N ALA A 344 -9.99 10.61 0.63
CA ALA A 344 -10.42 9.69 -0.43
C ALA A 344 -10.48 10.33 -1.82
N ASP A 345 -10.44 11.65 -1.91
CA ASP A 345 -10.64 12.38 -3.15
C ASP A 345 -9.81 13.68 -3.20
N ASN A 346 -9.54 14.13 -4.43
CA ASN A 346 -8.72 15.32 -4.64
C ASN A 346 -9.46 16.62 -4.29
N ALA A 347 -10.79 16.66 -4.39
CA ALA A 347 -11.55 17.88 -4.07
C ALA A 347 -11.37 18.23 -2.59
N THR A 348 -11.47 17.25 -1.70
CA THR A 348 -11.20 17.42 -0.27
C THR A 348 -9.74 17.80 0.00
N VAL A 349 -8.76 17.22 -0.74
CA VAL A 349 -7.34 17.62 -0.64
C VAL A 349 -7.17 19.10 -0.94
N TYR A 350 -7.67 19.56 -2.09
CA TYR A 350 -7.52 20.95 -2.50
C TYR A 350 -8.26 21.92 -1.56
N ARG A 351 -9.44 21.53 -1.07
CA ARG A 351 -10.18 22.32 -0.08
C ARG A 351 -9.37 22.52 1.20
N ILE A 352 -8.82 21.45 1.77
CA ILE A 352 -7.97 21.53 2.97
C ILE A 352 -6.72 22.37 2.70
N SER A 353 -6.08 22.15 1.55
CA SER A 353 -4.89 22.90 1.16
C SER A 353 -5.16 24.41 1.06
N GLN A 354 -6.28 24.81 0.49
CA GLN A 354 -6.67 26.22 0.35
C GLN A 354 -7.11 26.86 1.67
N GLU A 355 -7.92 26.15 2.47
CA GLU A 355 -8.46 26.70 3.72
C GLU A 355 -7.43 26.77 4.85
N LEU A 356 -6.51 25.78 4.90
CA LEU A 356 -5.52 25.66 5.98
C LEU A 356 -4.08 25.93 5.54
N LEU A 357 -3.84 26.28 4.28
CA LEU A 357 -2.52 26.55 3.68
C LEU A 357 -1.53 25.40 3.89
N ILE A 358 -2.01 24.15 3.75
CA ILE A 358 -1.23 22.93 3.92
C ILE A 358 -0.79 22.42 2.55
N PRO A 359 0.50 22.05 2.33
CA PRO A 359 0.96 21.43 1.10
C PRO A 359 0.18 20.17 0.75
N ALA A 360 -0.15 20.01 -0.54
CA ALA A 360 -1.00 18.94 -1.04
C ALA A 360 -0.27 18.02 -2.01
N ILE A 361 -0.47 16.71 -1.89
CA ILE A 361 0.01 15.72 -2.87
C ILE A 361 -1.18 14.93 -3.40
N THR A 362 -1.36 14.99 -4.72
CA THR A 362 -2.37 14.21 -5.47
C THR A 362 -1.69 13.44 -6.60
N HIS A 363 -2.45 12.61 -7.33
CA HIS A 363 -1.93 11.92 -8.52
C HIS A 363 -1.53 12.90 -9.64
N GLN A 364 -2.03 14.14 -9.60
CA GLN A 364 -1.70 15.20 -10.56
C GLN A 364 -0.42 15.95 -10.20
N THR A 365 0.09 15.79 -8.97
CA THR A 365 1.32 16.46 -8.53
C THR A 365 2.53 15.89 -9.28
N PRO A 366 3.29 16.69 -10.03
CA PRO A 366 4.48 16.26 -10.74
C PRO A 366 5.49 15.57 -9.81
N VAL A 367 6.23 14.58 -10.32
CA VAL A 367 7.18 13.80 -9.52
C VAL A 367 8.22 14.68 -8.82
N LYS A 368 8.74 15.70 -9.53
CA LYS A 368 9.74 16.64 -8.99
C LYS A 368 9.17 17.45 -7.81
N GLU A 369 7.97 18.01 -7.99
CA GLU A 369 7.27 18.76 -6.94
C GLU A 369 6.92 17.89 -5.74
N ARG A 370 6.45 16.67 -5.98
CA ARG A 370 6.19 15.67 -4.93
C ARG A 370 7.44 15.40 -4.10
N HIS A 371 8.57 15.20 -4.76
CA HIS A 371 9.85 14.96 -4.08
C HIS A 371 10.24 16.16 -3.22
N GLU A 372 10.11 17.38 -3.72
CA GLU A 372 10.40 18.62 -2.99
C GLU A 372 9.51 18.75 -1.72
N ILE A 373 8.20 18.58 -1.88
CA ILE A 373 7.25 18.63 -0.74
C ILE A 373 7.62 17.60 0.33
N LEU A 374 7.90 16.36 -0.07
CA LEU A 374 8.27 15.29 0.86
C LEU A 374 9.62 15.55 1.55
N THR A 375 10.57 16.15 0.85
CA THR A 375 11.87 16.53 1.43
C THR A 375 11.69 17.61 2.49
N ARG A 376 10.98 18.69 2.19
CA ARG A 376 10.69 19.77 3.15
C ARG A 376 9.88 19.28 4.36
N PHE A 377 8.96 18.33 4.15
CA PHE A 377 8.25 17.69 5.26
C PHE A 377 9.19 16.81 6.11
N ARG A 378 10.14 16.10 5.49
CA ARG A 378 11.17 15.30 6.19
C ARG A 378 12.10 16.19 7.03
N GLU A 379 12.50 17.33 6.51
CA GLU A 379 13.34 18.33 7.18
C GLU A 379 12.57 19.09 8.27
N GLY A 380 11.24 18.97 8.28
CA GLY A 380 10.38 19.61 9.28
C GLY A 380 10.06 21.07 8.98
N GLU A 381 10.35 21.54 7.77
CA GLU A 381 9.89 22.84 7.27
C GLU A 381 8.37 22.86 7.18
N TYR A 382 7.79 21.80 6.58
CA TYR A 382 6.34 21.56 6.63
C TYR A 382 5.98 20.66 7.81
N LYS A 383 5.06 21.12 8.66
CA LYS A 383 4.55 20.32 9.79
C LYS A 383 3.36 19.45 9.42
N CYS A 384 2.59 19.87 8.43
CA CYS A 384 1.41 19.16 7.97
C CYS A 384 1.49 18.90 6.47
N LEU A 385 0.89 17.78 6.04
CA LEU A 385 0.80 17.37 4.65
C LEU A 385 -0.57 16.74 4.40
N VAL A 386 -1.29 17.17 3.36
CA VAL A 386 -2.54 16.54 2.95
C VAL A 386 -2.35 15.74 1.66
N VAL A 387 -2.86 14.51 1.65
CA VAL A 387 -2.63 13.57 0.56
C VAL A 387 -3.90 12.83 0.16
N SER A 388 -4.05 12.54 -1.14
CA SER A 388 -5.03 11.60 -1.65
C SER A 388 -4.45 10.17 -1.71
N HIS A 389 -5.06 9.28 -2.49
CA HIS A 389 -4.65 7.87 -2.64
C HIS A 389 -3.18 7.65 -3.10
N VAL A 390 -2.50 8.66 -3.58
CA VAL A 390 -1.19 8.57 -4.24
C VAL A 390 -0.07 8.04 -3.34
N LEU A 391 -0.19 8.21 -2.02
CA LEU A 391 0.82 7.73 -1.08
C LEU A 391 0.52 6.33 -0.51
N ASN A 392 -0.40 5.59 -1.09
CA ASN A 392 -0.74 4.26 -0.61
C ASN A 392 0.38 3.25 -0.86
N GLU A 393 1.06 3.33 -2.02
CA GLU A 393 2.11 2.38 -2.41
C GLU A 393 3.33 3.13 -3.00
N GLY A 394 4.53 2.66 -2.69
CA GLY A 394 5.77 3.04 -3.38
C GLY A 394 6.39 4.38 -3.04
N VAL A 395 5.76 5.26 -2.27
CA VAL A 395 6.35 6.55 -1.88
C VAL A 395 6.87 6.47 -0.46
N ASP A 396 8.15 6.82 -0.26
CA ASP A 396 8.72 6.93 1.10
C ASP A 396 8.18 8.18 1.79
N VAL A 397 7.14 7.97 2.61
CA VAL A 397 6.57 9.05 3.42
C VAL A 397 7.44 9.22 4.65
N PRO A 398 7.92 10.44 4.90
CA PRO A 398 8.74 10.73 6.05
C PRO A 398 8.02 10.43 7.36
N ASP A 399 8.82 10.29 8.40
CA ASP A 399 8.37 10.02 9.75
C ASP A 399 7.35 11.06 10.25
N ALA A 400 6.15 10.61 10.58
CA ALA A 400 5.10 11.42 11.17
C ALA A 400 4.66 10.82 12.50
N ARG A 401 4.23 11.65 13.46
CA ARG A 401 3.69 11.19 14.73
C ARG A 401 2.18 11.09 14.74
N VAL A 402 1.55 11.89 13.92
CA VAL A 402 0.09 11.95 13.83
C VAL A 402 -0.36 11.62 12.41
N ALA A 403 -1.32 10.73 12.29
CA ALA A 403 -2.06 10.52 11.05
C ALA A 403 -3.54 10.84 11.26
N ILE A 404 -4.17 11.45 10.27
CA ILE A 404 -5.59 11.77 10.30
C ILE A 404 -6.23 11.19 9.03
N ILE A 405 -7.14 10.25 9.17
CA ILE A 405 -7.95 9.73 8.07
C ILE A 405 -9.28 10.47 8.10
N LEU A 406 -9.41 11.48 7.26
CA LEU A 406 -10.66 12.24 7.09
C LEU A 406 -11.66 11.50 6.22
N SER A 407 -11.17 10.73 5.26
CA SER A 407 -11.98 9.88 4.41
C SER A 407 -11.10 8.79 3.78
N GLY A 408 -11.68 7.67 3.42
CA GLY A 408 -10.91 6.56 2.85
C GLY A 408 -11.79 5.54 2.17
N THR A 409 -11.16 4.63 1.43
CA THR A 409 -11.81 3.44 0.87
C THR A 409 -12.12 2.43 1.97
N GLY A 410 -12.97 1.45 1.69
CA GLY A 410 -13.24 0.32 2.58
C GLY A 410 -12.13 -0.74 2.57
N SER A 411 -10.94 -0.42 2.04
CA SER A 411 -9.81 -1.32 1.94
C SER A 411 -9.05 -1.36 3.27
N SER A 412 -9.07 -2.51 3.94
CA SER A 412 -8.23 -2.76 5.11
C SER A 412 -6.73 -2.68 4.77
N ARG A 413 -6.36 -3.03 3.54
CA ARG A 413 -4.98 -2.92 3.02
C ARG A 413 -4.48 -1.47 3.05
N GLU A 414 -5.20 -0.54 2.44
CA GLU A 414 -4.82 0.87 2.44
C GLU A 414 -4.73 1.43 3.86
N TYR A 415 -5.64 1.01 4.73
CA TYR A 415 -5.62 1.39 6.15
C TYR A 415 -4.33 0.93 6.84
N ILE A 416 -3.96 -0.34 6.71
CA ILE A 416 -2.74 -0.92 7.30
C ILE A 416 -1.48 -0.26 6.71
N GLN A 417 -1.47 0.01 5.41
CA GLN A 417 -0.33 0.69 4.77
C GLN A 417 -0.15 2.14 5.28
N ARG A 418 -1.26 2.88 5.43
CA ARG A 418 -1.25 4.24 5.99
C ARG A 418 -0.79 4.24 7.45
N LEU A 419 -1.34 3.34 8.26
CA LEU A 419 -0.94 3.14 9.65
C LEU A 419 0.55 2.84 9.75
N GLY A 420 1.06 1.89 8.97
CA GLY A 420 2.47 1.50 8.98
C GLY A 420 3.45 2.63 8.64
N ARG A 421 3.03 3.66 7.90
CA ARG A 421 3.88 4.84 7.61
C ARG A 421 4.07 5.72 8.82
N VAL A 422 3.06 5.83 9.66
CA VAL A 422 3.09 6.60 10.91
C VAL A 422 3.80 5.83 12.02
N LEU A 423 3.75 4.51 11.97
CA LEU A 423 4.33 3.62 12.98
C LEU A 423 5.86 3.44 12.88
N ARG A 424 6.53 4.00 11.88
CA ARG A 424 8.00 3.97 11.82
C ARG A 424 8.58 4.65 13.07
N LYS A 425 9.49 3.98 13.76
CA LYS A 425 10.17 4.55 14.93
C LYS A 425 11.11 5.70 14.56
N GLY A 426 11.69 5.67 13.35
CA GLY A 426 12.70 6.63 12.94
C GLY A 426 13.88 6.62 13.90
N THR A 427 14.39 7.80 14.24
CA THR A 427 15.48 7.98 15.23
C THR A 427 14.97 7.96 16.68
N ASP A 428 13.66 8.12 16.91
CA ASP A 428 13.05 8.16 18.24
C ASP A 428 12.51 6.78 18.63
N GLN A 429 13.28 6.04 19.44
CA GLN A 429 12.90 4.72 19.92
C GLN A 429 11.67 4.73 20.84
N ASN A 430 11.36 5.86 21.48
CA ASN A 430 10.23 6.04 22.38
C ASN A 430 9.02 6.71 21.70
N LYS A 431 9.05 6.82 20.40
CA LYS A 431 7.97 7.42 19.60
C LYS A 431 6.63 6.78 19.95
N ARG A 432 5.65 7.64 20.23
CA ARG A 432 4.23 7.30 20.31
C ARG A 432 3.52 7.91 19.12
N ALA A 433 2.80 7.09 18.37
CA ALA A 433 2.05 7.52 17.21
C ALA A 433 0.56 7.56 17.52
N VAL A 434 -0.17 8.50 16.92
CA VAL A 434 -1.63 8.59 17.05
C VAL A 434 -2.25 8.59 15.66
N LEU A 435 -3.24 7.72 15.47
CA LEU A 435 -4.06 7.69 14.27
C LEU A 435 -5.48 8.15 14.62
N TYR A 436 -5.90 9.24 14.05
CA TYR A 436 -7.28 9.72 14.10
C TYR A 436 -8.07 9.22 12.89
N GLU A 437 -9.20 8.58 13.13
CA GLU A 437 -10.16 8.23 12.10
C GLU A 437 -11.43 9.06 12.28
N VAL A 438 -11.65 10.03 11.39
CA VAL A 438 -12.79 10.95 11.46
C VAL A 438 -13.88 10.46 10.54
N VAL A 439 -15.02 10.04 11.09
CA VAL A 439 -16.10 9.36 10.37
C VAL A 439 -17.40 10.13 10.53
N THR A 440 -18.13 10.32 9.43
CA THR A 440 -19.44 10.95 9.48
C THR A 440 -20.51 9.92 9.91
N GLU A 441 -21.14 10.19 11.05
CA GLU A 441 -22.15 9.33 11.68
C GLU A 441 -23.40 9.16 10.79
N ASP A 442 -24.02 7.97 10.82
CA ASP A 442 -25.23 7.60 10.07
C ASP A 442 -25.10 7.78 8.54
N THR A 443 -23.90 7.62 7.99
CA THR A 443 -23.69 7.69 6.55
C THR A 443 -23.09 6.38 6.00
N SER A 444 -22.93 6.35 4.67
CA SER A 444 -22.24 5.23 4.02
C SER A 444 -20.77 5.12 4.44
N GLU A 445 -20.17 6.17 4.98
CA GLU A 445 -18.79 6.18 5.44
C GLU A 445 -18.60 5.37 6.72
N GLU A 446 -19.52 5.41 7.65
CA GLU A 446 -19.46 4.61 8.89
C GLU A 446 -19.34 3.12 8.56
N ARG A 447 -20.20 2.60 7.69
CA ARG A 447 -20.11 1.22 7.19
C ARG A 447 -18.80 0.92 6.43
N THR A 448 -18.22 1.93 5.79
CA THR A 448 -16.93 1.81 5.12
C THR A 448 -15.79 1.74 6.11
N SER A 449 -15.85 2.51 7.20
CA SER A 449 -14.90 2.46 8.31
C SER A 449 -14.93 1.10 9.04
N GLU A 450 -16.11 0.58 9.34
CA GLU A 450 -16.27 -0.76 9.95
C GLU A 450 -15.65 -1.86 9.09
N ARG A 451 -15.90 -1.87 7.78
CA ARG A 451 -15.27 -2.81 6.85
C ARG A 451 -13.74 -2.68 6.81
N ARG A 452 -13.23 -1.47 6.96
CA ARG A 452 -11.79 -1.14 6.95
C ARG A 452 -11.07 -1.76 8.14
N ARG A 453 -11.71 -1.77 9.30
CA ARG A 453 -11.18 -2.36 10.54
C ARG A 453 -11.28 -3.87 10.60
N GLY A 454 -11.94 -4.49 9.63
CA GLY A 454 -12.05 -5.95 9.58
C GLY A 454 -13.04 -6.52 10.58
N ASP A 455 -14.04 -5.74 11.04
CA ASP A 455 -15.13 -6.20 11.90
C ASP A 455 -15.97 -7.27 11.17
N LYS A 456 -15.39 -8.45 10.98
CA LYS A 456 -16.06 -9.70 10.58
C LYS A 456 -16.74 -10.40 11.78
N GLU A 457 -16.88 -9.71 12.90
CA GLU A 457 -17.52 -10.27 14.10
C GLU A 457 -19.05 -10.11 14.10
N ASN A 458 -19.71 -10.65 13.09
CA ASN A 458 -21.14 -10.90 13.21
C ASN A 458 -21.57 -12.22 12.56
N LYS A 459 -20.80 -13.30 12.73
CA LYS A 459 -21.28 -14.69 12.53
C LYS A 459 -20.48 -15.73 13.33
N ALA A 460 -20.31 -15.54 14.65
CA ALA A 460 -19.91 -16.63 15.54
C ALA A 460 -20.36 -16.34 16.98
N PRO A 461 -20.70 -17.35 17.80
CA PRO A 461 -21.32 -17.15 19.11
C PRO A 461 -20.32 -16.53 20.11
N LYS A 462 -20.85 -15.63 20.94
CA LYS A 462 -20.17 -14.86 21.96
C LYS A 462 -19.25 -15.72 22.84
N ARG A 463 -17.96 -15.39 22.85
CA ARG A 463 -17.03 -15.68 23.95
C ARG A 463 -16.68 -14.36 24.65
N PRO A 464 -16.38 -14.37 25.96
CA PRO A 464 -16.35 -13.16 26.78
C PRO A 464 -15.20 -12.23 26.43
N GLU A 465 -15.53 -10.96 26.48
CA GLU A 465 -14.76 -9.77 26.20
C GLU A 465 -13.40 -9.75 26.90
N LYS A 466 -12.34 -9.59 26.13
CA LYS A 466 -11.17 -8.84 26.58
C LYS A 466 -11.34 -7.42 26.03
N GLU A 467 -11.51 -6.48 26.93
CA GLU A 467 -11.57 -5.04 26.65
C GLU A 467 -10.34 -4.60 25.87
N GLU A 468 -10.48 -4.42 24.57
CA GLU A 468 -9.52 -3.68 23.75
C GLU A 468 -9.77 -2.19 23.96
N LYS A 469 -8.72 -1.48 24.30
CA LYS A 469 -8.68 -0.07 24.65
C LYS A 469 -9.02 0.85 23.48
N TYR A 470 -10.30 0.95 23.17
CA TYR A 470 -10.84 2.05 22.38
C TYR A 470 -11.42 3.07 23.36
N GLN A 471 -10.74 4.18 23.58
CA GLN A 471 -11.34 5.33 24.25
C GLN A 471 -12.22 6.05 23.24
N GLN A 472 -13.53 5.92 23.35
CA GLN A 472 -14.48 6.88 22.79
C GLN A 472 -14.31 8.19 23.57
N LEU A 473 -13.68 9.17 22.97
CA LEU A 473 -13.77 10.53 23.48
C LEU A 473 -15.20 11.02 23.17
N GLU A 474 -15.99 11.22 24.22
CA GLU A 474 -17.24 11.96 24.12
C GLU A 474 -16.97 13.32 23.47
N ILE A 475 -17.88 13.71 22.62
CA ILE A 475 -17.92 14.90 21.78
C ILE A 475 -17.28 16.09 22.50
N ILE A 476 -16.09 16.51 22.06
CA ILE A 476 -15.57 17.85 22.40
C ILE A 476 -16.54 18.84 21.77
N GLN A 477 -17.37 19.49 22.58
CA GLN A 477 -18.15 20.63 22.08
C GLN A 477 -17.18 21.71 21.62
N PRO A 478 -17.28 22.21 20.39
CA PRO A 478 -16.35 23.21 19.90
C PRO A 478 -16.44 24.46 20.76
N THR A 479 -15.34 24.82 21.37
CA THR A 479 -15.20 26.14 22.02
C THR A 479 -15.26 27.19 20.91
N PRO A 480 -16.12 28.22 21.00
CA PRO A 480 -16.20 29.22 19.94
C PRO A 480 -14.90 30.02 19.86
N LEU A 481 -14.27 30.01 18.70
CA LEU A 481 -13.01 30.70 18.40
C LEU A 481 -13.09 32.23 18.40
N TYR A 482 -14.27 32.82 18.70
CA TYR A 482 -14.43 34.28 18.84
C TYR A 482 -15.34 34.58 20.02
N GLY A 483 -14.76 34.98 21.14
CA GLY A 483 -15.46 35.65 22.20
C GLY A 483 -15.85 37.06 21.77
N SER A 484 -17.13 37.27 21.42
CA SER A 484 -17.70 38.60 21.37
C SER A 484 -17.86 39.10 22.80
N SER A 485 -16.87 39.86 23.29
CA SER A 485 -17.00 40.60 24.54
C SER A 485 -17.84 41.86 24.26
N THR A 486 -19.14 41.77 24.44
CA THR A 486 -19.99 42.92 24.65
C THR A 486 -20.53 42.86 26.07
N LYS A 487 -19.78 43.37 27.02
CA LYS A 487 -20.33 43.89 28.27
C LYS A 487 -20.41 45.40 28.17
N ARG A 488 -21.59 45.91 27.80
CA ARG A 488 -21.99 47.30 28.02
C ARG A 488 -22.14 47.49 29.54
N THR A 489 -21.27 48.27 30.16
CA THR A 489 -21.57 48.99 31.38
C THR A 489 -21.83 50.44 31.02
N LYS A 490 -23.08 50.87 31.19
CA LYS A 490 -23.50 52.29 31.22
C LYS A 490 -22.86 52.93 32.43
N LYS A 491 -22.14 54.07 32.23
CA LYS A 491 -22.14 55.20 33.13
C LYS A 491 -21.89 56.48 32.34
N ALA A 492 -22.82 57.39 32.49
CA ALA A 492 -22.85 58.69 31.90
C ALA A 492 -21.84 59.65 32.58
N ALA A 493 -21.30 60.55 31.78
CA ALA A 493 -21.08 61.98 32.11
C ALA A 493 -20.54 62.72 30.92
N GLU A 494 -21.26 63.75 30.53
CA GLU A 494 -20.96 64.80 29.54
C GLU A 494 -20.05 65.87 30.16
N PRO A 495 -19.77 66.99 29.45
CA PRO A 495 -18.79 67.25 28.41
C PRO A 495 -17.84 68.41 28.71
N SER A 496 -16.78 68.60 27.97
CA SER A 496 -16.20 69.95 27.81
C SER A 496 -15.28 70.07 26.58
N THR A 497 -15.79 70.84 25.67
CA THR A 497 -15.19 71.82 24.72
C THR A 497 -13.68 72.05 24.81
N LYS A 498 -12.95 72.10 23.74
CA LYS A 498 -12.44 73.28 23.05
C LYS A 498 -11.58 72.96 21.82
N TRP A 499 -11.91 73.65 20.79
CA TRP A 499 -11.18 73.82 19.53
C TRP A 499 -9.77 74.36 19.71
N LYS A 500 -8.80 73.98 18.82
CA LYS A 500 -8.05 74.99 18.00
C LYS A 500 -7.47 74.30 16.75
N LYS A 501 -7.75 74.95 15.63
CA LYS A 501 -7.06 74.88 14.33
C LYS A 501 -5.66 75.47 14.44
N ASP A 502 -4.77 75.07 13.56
CA ASP A 502 -3.85 75.80 12.71
C ASP A 502 -3.04 74.78 11.90
N SER A 503 -3.27 74.58 10.63
CA SER A 503 -2.73 75.22 9.39
C SER A 503 -1.20 75.32 9.36
N ALA A 504 -0.54 74.56 8.44
CA ALA A 504 0.31 75.02 7.35
C ALA A 504 1.24 73.89 6.83
N THR A 505 1.11 73.57 5.59
CA THR A 505 2.17 73.17 4.65
C THR A 505 3.01 74.42 4.29
N PRO A 506 4.20 74.39 3.59
CA PRO A 506 4.66 73.45 2.59
C PRO A 506 6.22 73.23 2.50
N GLU A 507 6.58 72.44 1.45
CA GLU A 507 7.85 72.41 0.67
C GLU A 507 9.13 71.92 1.36
N GLY A 508 9.87 70.97 0.78
CA GLY A 508 10.60 70.88 -0.46
C GLY A 508 12.03 70.43 -0.19
N ASN A 509 12.40 69.33 -0.66
CA ASN A 509 13.57 68.91 -1.48
C ASN A 509 13.63 67.42 -1.58
#